data_da6741a2ea705883e68ce35a035ed4d9
#
_entry.id   da6741a2ea705883e68ce35a035ed4d9
#
_cell.length_a   1.000
_cell.length_b   1.000
_cell.length_c   1.000
_cell.angle_alpha   90.00
_cell.angle_beta   90.00
_cell.angle_gamma   90.00
#
_symmetry.space_group_name_H-M   'P 1'
#
loop_
_entity.id
_entity.type
_entity.pdbx_description
1 polymer ?
#
loop_
_entity_poly.entity_id
_entity_poly.type
_entity_poly.pdbx_seq_one_letter_code
_entity_poly.pdbx_strand_id
1 'polypeptide(L)'
;GAESRILKKKRYSSYHVEVKLNKKIGLKGKNAVIVDDIVSTGHTILETAKILRKLGAKKIYCICVHGLFANDALNKLRKAGINVVSTNTIPSKVSKIDVSGVIADYLKPQ
;
A
#
# COMPACT_ATOMS: atom_id res chain seq x y z
N GLY A 1 -13.92 -15.17 -0.10
CA GLY A 1 -12.56 -14.70 0.00
C GLY A 1 -12.28 -13.50 -0.89
N ALA A 2 -11.16 -12.87 -0.67
CA ALA A 2 -10.73 -11.73 -1.46
C ALA A 2 -10.09 -12.18 -2.78
N GLU A 3 -10.32 -11.42 -3.83
CA GLU A 3 -9.61 -11.60 -5.09
C GLU A 3 -8.29 -10.84 -5.04
N SER A 4 -7.24 -11.41 -5.60
CA SER A 4 -5.94 -10.74 -5.69
C SER A 4 -5.54 -10.50 -7.15
N ARG A 5 -4.81 -9.42 -7.37
CA ARG A 5 -4.26 -9.05 -8.67
C ARG A 5 -2.87 -8.47 -8.47
N ILE A 6 -2.02 -8.72 -9.44
CA ILE A 6 -0.66 -8.18 -9.44
C ILE A 6 -0.64 -7.00 -10.39
N LEU A 7 -0.09 -5.88 -9.92
CA LEU A 7 0.09 -4.68 -10.72
C LEU A 7 1.46 -4.69 -11.37
N LYS A 8 1.51 -4.33 -12.64
CA LYS A 8 2.77 -4.03 -13.31
C LYS A 8 3.09 -2.55 -13.12
N LYS A 9 4.33 -2.28 -12.78
CA LYS A 9 4.82 -0.94 -12.52
C LYS A 9 6.04 -0.66 -13.38
N LYS A 10 6.05 0.51 -14.01
CA LYS A 10 7.19 1.01 -14.78
C LYS A 10 7.67 2.31 -14.15
N ARG A 11 8.92 2.33 -13.72
CA ARG A 11 9.51 3.50 -13.08
C ARG A 11 10.42 4.22 -14.05
N TYR A 12 10.14 5.50 -14.30
CA TYR A 12 10.97 6.36 -15.15
C TYR A 12 11.94 7.20 -14.33
N SER A 13 11.54 7.56 -13.10
CA SER A 13 12.36 8.31 -12.15
C SER A 13 11.83 8.04 -10.74
N SER A 14 12.45 8.64 -9.72
CA SER A 14 11.95 8.56 -8.34
C SER A 14 10.54 9.13 -8.18
N TYR A 15 10.12 10.00 -9.09
CA TYR A 15 8.83 10.70 -9.01
C TYR A 15 7.88 10.37 -10.16
N HIS A 16 8.36 9.66 -11.17
CA HIS A 16 7.53 9.29 -12.31
C HIS A 16 7.38 7.77 -12.35
N VAL A 17 6.19 7.32 -12.00
CA VAL A 17 5.82 5.90 -11.96
C VAL A 17 4.56 5.69 -12.78
N GLU A 18 4.57 4.68 -13.63
CA GLU A 18 3.40 4.24 -14.37
C GLU A 18 2.96 2.87 -13.85
N VAL A 19 1.68 2.74 -13.55
CA VAL A 19 1.10 1.52 -12.99
C VAL A 19 -0.01 1.03 -13.90
N LYS A 20 -0.01 -0.26 -14.23
CA LYS A 20 -1.03 -0.88 -15.08
C LYS A 20 -1.55 -2.18 -14.47
N LEU A 21 -2.84 -2.40 -14.60
CA LEU A 21 -3.46 -3.68 -14.29
C LEU A 21 -3.43 -4.59 -15.50
N ASN A 22 -3.07 -5.86 -15.30
CA ASN A 22 -2.99 -6.85 -16.37
C ASN A 22 -4.36 -7.25 -16.94
N LYS A 23 -5.42 -7.09 -16.15
CA LYS A 23 -6.78 -7.45 -16.54
C LYS A 23 -7.75 -6.38 -16.11
N LYS A 24 -8.79 -6.16 -16.90
CA LYS A 24 -9.90 -5.30 -16.48
C LYS A 24 -10.64 -5.97 -15.34
N ILE A 25 -10.83 -5.26 -14.25
CA ILE A 25 -11.56 -5.70 -13.08
C ILE A 25 -12.66 -4.70 -12.79
N GLY A 26 -13.87 -5.18 -12.55
CA GLY A 26 -14.94 -4.33 -12.03
C GLY A 26 -14.83 -4.26 -10.51
N LEU A 27 -14.68 -3.05 -9.97
CA LEU A 27 -14.55 -2.82 -8.53
C LEU A 27 -15.71 -2.03 -7.96
N LYS A 28 -16.76 -1.82 -8.73
CA LYS A 28 -17.88 -0.97 -8.31
C LYS A 28 -18.43 -1.38 -6.94
N GLY A 29 -18.36 -0.45 -5.98
CA GLY A 29 -18.82 -0.67 -4.62
C GLY A 29 -17.93 -1.55 -3.76
N LYS A 30 -16.80 -2.02 -4.27
CA LYS A 30 -15.87 -2.86 -3.51
C LYS A 30 -14.78 -2.03 -2.83
N ASN A 31 -14.28 -2.54 -1.73
CA ASN A 31 -13.09 -1.98 -1.08
C ASN A 31 -11.84 -2.60 -1.72
N ALA A 32 -10.84 -1.79 -1.94
CA ALA A 32 -9.56 -2.23 -2.50
C ALA A 32 -8.45 -2.11 -1.45
N VAL A 33 -7.57 -3.09 -1.40
CA VAL A 33 -6.40 -3.08 -0.52
C VAL A 33 -5.16 -3.19 -1.38
N ILE A 34 -4.28 -2.21 -1.25
CA ILE A 34 -2.96 -2.21 -1.89
C ILE A 34 -1.96 -2.75 -0.86
N VAL A 35 -1.24 -3.79 -1.22
CA VAL A 35 -0.21 -4.39 -0.35
C VAL A 35 1.15 -4.16 -0.98
N ASP A 36 2.08 -3.61 -0.21
CA ASP A 36 3.44 -3.37 -0.67
C ASP A 36 4.43 -3.63 0.47
N ASP A 37 5.68 -3.92 0.13
CA ASP A 37 6.73 -4.11 1.12
C ASP A 37 7.21 -2.77 1.68
N ILE A 38 7.48 -1.79 0.82
CA ILE A 38 8.00 -0.48 1.21
C ILE A 38 7.16 0.63 0.59
N VAL A 39 6.77 1.60 1.41
CA VAL A 39 6.19 2.86 0.93
C VAL A 39 7.13 3.99 1.30
N SER A 40 7.73 4.63 0.29
CA SER A 40 8.62 5.77 0.47
C SER A 40 7.91 7.08 0.11
N THR A 41 7.97 7.49 -1.14
CA THR A 41 7.30 8.73 -1.59
C THR A 41 5.79 8.58 -1.77
N GLY A 42 5.32 7.35 -1.91
CA GLY A 42 3.90 7.06 -2.10
C GLY A 42 3.38 7.25 -3.51
N HIS A 43 4.23 7.60 -4.49
CA HIS A 43 3.77 7.86 -5.86
C HIS A 43 3.12 6.64 -6.50
N THR A 44 3.69 5.44 -6.31
CA THR A 44 3.10 4.19 -6.80
C THR A 44 1.70 3.98 -6.22
N ILE A 45 1.55 4.22 -4.92
CA ILE A 45 0.26 4.05 -4.22
C ILE A 45 -0.76 5.06 -4.74
N LEU A 46 -0.36 6.32 -4.92
CA LEU A 46 -1.24 7.36 -5.46
C LEU A 46 -1.73 7.01 -6.87
N GLU A 47 -0.83 6.58 -7.75
CA GLU A 47 -1.18 6.19 -9.11
C GLU A 47 -2.07 4.95 -9.13
N THR A 48 -1.78 3.96 -8.30
CA THR A 48 -2.61 2.76 -8.15
C THR A 48 -4.01 3.14 -7.67
N ALA A 49 -4.11 4.02 -6.68
CA ALA A 49 -5.40 4.46 -6.16
C ALA A 49 -6.25 5.15 -7.23
N LYS A 50 -5.64 5.96 -8.09
CA LYS A 50 -6.36 6.59 -9.22
C LYS A 50 -6.98 5.54 -10.13
N ILE A 51 -6.23 4.49 -10.45
CA ILE A 51 -6.72 3.39 -11.29
C ILE A 51 -7.89 2.68 -10.60
N LEU A 52 -7.74 2.35 -9.32
CA LEU A 52 -8.75 1.66 -8.55
C LEU A 52 -10.06 2.47 -8.47
N ARG A 53 -9.95 3.79 -8.31
CA ARG A 53 -11.12 4.67 -8.29
C ARG A 53 -11.83 4.71 -9.63
N LYS A 54 -11.10 4.76 -10.72
CA LYS A 54 -11.68 4.68 -12.07
C LYS A 54 -12.42 3.36 -12.30
N LEU A 55 -11.98 2.29 -11.66
CA LEU A 55 -12.62 0.98 -11.71
C LEU A 55 -13.81 0.86 -10.75
N GLY A 56 -14.07 1.88 -9.93
CA GLY A 56 -15.23 1.95 -9.07
C GLY A 56 -15.00 1.57 -7.61
N ALA A 57 -13.76 1.48 -7.16
CA ALA A 57 -13.47 1.16 -5.76
C ALA A 57 -14.10 2.17 -4.79
N LYS A 58 -14.75 1.65 -3.75
CA LYS A 58 -15.45 2.46 -2.74
C LYS A 58 -14.45 3.04 -1.73
N LYS A 59 -13.66 2.19 -1.10
CA LYS A 59 -12.62 2.57 -0.16
C LYS A 59 -11.29 1.98 -0.59
N ILE A 60 -10.21 2.70 -0.35
CA ILE A 60 -8.87 2.24 -0.67
C ILE A 60 -8.03 2.23 0.60
N TYR A 61 -7.42 1.09 0.85
CA TYR A 61 -6.49 0.86 1.95
C TYR A 61 -5.11 0.57 1.38
N CYS A 62 -4.09 0.99 2.09
CA CYS A 62 -2.71 0.61 1.80
C CYS A 62 -2.11 -0.04 3.03
N ILE A 63 -1.65 -1.27 2.89
CA ILE A 63 -0.95 -1.99 3.95
C ILE A 63 0.48 -2.20 3.48
N CYS A 64 1.45 -1.73 4.24
CA CYS A 64 2.86 -1.92 3.92
C CYS A 64 3.64 -2.47 5.12
N VAL A 65 4.76 -3.13 4.83
CA VAL A 65 5.64 -3.62 5.88
C VAL A 65 6.50 -2.46 6.40
N HIS A 66 7.21 -1.78 5.51
CA HIS A 66 8.15 -0.71 5.87
C HIS A 66 7.62 0.66 5.42
N GLY A 67 7.05 1.40 6.35
CA GLY A 67 6.54 2.75 6.08
C GLY A 67 7.62 3.81 6.29
N LEU A 68 8.37 4.13 5.25
CA LEU A 68 9.37 5.21 5.29
C LEU A 68 8.71 6.59 5.22
N PHE A 69 7.67 6.73 4.42
CA PHE A 69 6.87 7.95 4.25
C PHE A 69 7.70 9.21 4.01
N ALA A 70 8.62 9.13 3.04
CA ALA A 70 9.46 10.25 2.65
C ALA A 70 8.66 11.38 2.00
N ASN A 71 9.17 12.62 2.09
CA ASN A 71 8.59 13.78 1.40
C ASN A 71 7.11 14.00 1.69
N ASP A 72 6.73 13.88 2.97
CA ASP A 72 5.34 14.09 3.42
C ASP A 72 4.34 13.09 2.78
N ALA A 73 4.82 11.91 2.45
CA ALA A 73 4.02 10.90 1.76
C ALA A 73 2.75 10.54 2.52
N LEU A 74 2.83 10.37 3.84
CA LEU A 74 1.67 9.97 4.64
C LEU A 74 0.52 10.97 4.54
N ASN A 75 0.82 12.26 4.62
CA ASN A 75 -0.19 13.31 4.46
C ASN A 75 -0.76 13.33 3.04
N LYS A 76 0.08 13.16 2.03
CA LYS A 76 -0.35 13.08 0.63
C LYS A 76 -1.32 11.92 0.41
N LEU A 77 -1.00 10.75 0.96
CA LEU A 77 -1.86 9.57 0.86
C LEU A 77 -3.19 9.78 1.58
N ARG A 78 -3.16 10.32 2.79
CA ARG A 78 -4.37 10.64 3.55
C ARG A 78 -5.25 11.66 2.84
N LYS A 79 -4.68 12.72 2.30
CA LYS A 79 -5.42 13.73 1.52
C LYS A 79 -6.05 13.12 0.28
N ALA A 80 -5.43 12.10 -0.29
CA ALA A 80 -5.99 11.36 -1.42
C ALA A 80 -7.07 10.35 -0.99
N GLY A 81 -7.44 10.30 0.28
CA GLY A 81 -8.49 9.41 0.78
C GLY A 81 -8.04 7.96 0.96
N ILE A 82 -6.73 7.72 1.05
CA ILE A 82 -6.18 6.37 1.22
C ILE A 82 -5.95 6.12 2.72
N ASN A 83 -6.49 5.00 3.20
CA ASN A 83 -6.30 4.57 4.58
C ASN A 83 -5.01 3.75 4.67
N VAL A 84 -4.02 4.26 5.39
CA VAL A 84 -2.68 3.65 5.44
C VAL A 84 -2.46 2.97 6.78
N VAL A 85 -1.96 1.73 6.71
CA VAL A 85 -1.54 0.94 7.88
C VAL A 85 -0.17 0.34 7.58
N SER A 86 0.75 0.42 8.52
CA SER A 86 2.08 -0.19 8.38
C SER A 86 2.39 -1.09 9.58
N THR A 87 3.45 -1.89 9.44
CA THR A 87 4.01 -2.61 10.58
C THR A 87 4.90 -1.67 11.39
N ASN A 88 5.35 -2.15 12.54
CA ASN A 88 6.24 -1.40 13.42
C ASN A 88 7.74 -1.67 13.16
N THR A 89 8.11 -2.23 12.01
CA THR A 89 9.52 -2.32 11.61
C THR A 89 10.15 -0.94 11.55
N ILE A 90 9.36 0.07 11.12
CA ILE A 90 9.70 1.49 11.19
C ILE A 90 8.54 2.18 11.89
N PRO A 91 8.69 2.58 13.16
CA PRO A 91 7.59 3.18 13.91
C PRO A 91 7.07 4.48 13.28
N SER A 92 5.77 4.60 13.22
CA SER A 92 5.08 5.80 12.73
C SER A 92 3.67 5.88 13.34
N LYS A 93 2.93 6.95 13.01
CA LYS A 93 1.55 7.14 13.45
C LYS A 93 0.61 6.03 13.00
N VAL A 94 0.95 5.34 11.92
CA VAL A 94 0.12 4.30 11.31
C VAL A 94 0.63 2.89 11.57
N SER A 95 1.59 2.71 12.47
CA SER A 95 2.13 1.41 12.87
C SER A 95 1.10 0.66 13.72
N LYS A 96 0.18 -0.04 13.08
CA LYS A 96 -0.90 -0.79 13.72
C LYS A 96 -0.66 -2.30 13.74
N ILE A 97 0.35 -2.77 13.02
CA ILE A 97 0.71 -4.18 12.94
C ILE A 97 2.03 -4.40 13.65
N ASP A 98 2.00 -5.18 14.72
CA ASP A 98 3.18 -5.51 15.51
C ASP A 98 3.79 -6.82 14.98
N VAL A 99 5.03 -6.75 14.50
CA VAL A 99 5.77 -7.91 13.97
C VAL A 99 6.73 -8.52 15.00
N SER A 100 6.82 -7.93 16.18
CA SER A 100 7.78 -8.40 17.20
C SER A 100 7.50 -9.84 17.64
N GLY A 101 6.24 -10.24 17.75
CA GLY A 101 5.86 -11.60 18.12
C GLY A 101 6.31 -12.63 17.09
N VAL A 102 6.15 -12.33 15.81
CA VAL A 102 6.59 -13.22 14.72
C VAL A 102 8.10 -13.41 14.77
N ILE A 103 8.85 -12.33 14.96
CA ILE A 103 10.31 -12.36 15.05
C ILE A 103 10.76 -13.15 16.30
N ALA A 104 10.14 -12.88 17.43
CA ALA A 104 10.45 -13.57 18.68
C ALA A 104 10.19 -15.07 18.59
N ASP A 105 9.08 -15.47 17.97
CA ASP A 105 8.74 -16.89 17.78
C ASP A 105 9.74 -17.59 16.87
N TYR A 106 10.21 -16.93 15.82
CA TYR A 106 11.22 -17.47 14.93
C TYR A 106 12.57 -17.69 15.64
N LEU A 107 12.92 -16.81 16.60
CA LEU A 107 14.18 -16.83 17.32
C LEU A 107 14.17 -17.74 18.55
N LYS A 108 13.05 -18.32 18.91
CA LYS A 108 12.98 -19.23 20.07
C LYS A 108 13.88 -20.43 19.86
N PRO A 109 14.60 -20.88 20.92
CA PRO A 109 15.36 -22.15 20.88
C PRO A 109 14.42 -23.30 20.57
N GLN A 110 14.90 -24.21 19.73
CA GLN A 110 14.16 -25.43 19.39
C GLN A 110 14.54 -26.57 20.29
#